data_3db39e7b049d8e1c35ad35cede7a9adb
#
_entry.id   3db39e7b049d8e1c35ad35cede7a9adb
#
_cell.length_a   1.000
_cell.length_b   1.000
_cell.length_c   1.000
_cell.angle_alpha   90.00
_cell.angle_beta   90.00
_cell.angle_gamma   90.00
#
_symmetry.space_group_name_H-M   'P 1'
#
loop_
_entity.id
_entity.type
_entity.pdbx_description
1 polymer ?
#
loop_
_entity_poly.entity_id
_entity_poly.type
_entity_poly.pdbx_seq_one_letter_code
_entity_poly.pdbx_strand_id
1 'polypeptide(L)'
;MSEFDAIFVGAGHNSLACAAHLALKGWKTGIFERSAAIGGAVQTRELTLPGFRHDFGAMNLSLFAGSGFHRKYANELKAQGLEFAPVADCFASAFP
;
A
#
# COMPACT_ATOMS: atom_id res chain seq x y z
N MET A 1 14.68 -28.56 -3.11
CA MET A 1 14.13 -27.41 -3.87
C MET A 1 13.46 -26.46 -2.91
N SER A 2 13.76 -25.18 -3.01
CA SER A 2 13.04 -24.17 -2.22
C SER A 2 11.66 -23.96 -2.81
N GLU A 3 10.68 -23.77 -1.96
CA GLU A 3 9.31 -23.46 -2.37
C GLU A 3 9.20 -22.06 -2.95
N PHE A 4 10.06 -21.15 -2.49
CA PHE A 4 10.09 -19.74 -2.90
C PHE A 4 11.50 -19.30 -3.32
N ASP A 5 11.58 -18.39 -4.27
CA ASP A 5 12.83 -17.71 -4.67
C ASP A 5 13.15 -16.54 -3.73
N ALA A 6 12.12 -15.92 -3.17
CA ALA A 6 12.24 -14.85 -2.18
C ALA A 6 11.13 -14.92 -1.13
N ILE A 7 11.49 -14.65 0.12
CA ILE A 7 10.57 -14.61 1.26
C ILE A 7 10.60 -13.21 1.88
N PHE A 8 9.41 -12.68 2.14
CA PHE A 8 9.20 -11.40 2.81
C PHE A 8 8.58 -11.64 4.18
N VAL A 9 9.19 -11.09 5.20
CA VAL A 9 8.65 -11.08 6.56
C VAL A 9 7.93 -9.77 6.80
N GLY A 10 6.61 -9.82 6.84
CA GLY A 10 5.73 -8.68 6.90
C GLY A 10 5.16 -8.27 5.54
N ALA A 11 3.89 -7.89 5.52
CA ALA A 11 3.15 -7.45 4.33
C ALA A 11 2.84 -5.95 4.39
N GLY A 12 3.82 -5.14 4.75
CA GLY A 12 3.74 -3.68 4.60
C GLY A 12 3.91 -3.26 3.14
N HIS A 13 3.65 -1.99 2.84
CA HIS A 13 3.67 -1.47 1.46
C HIS A 13 5.02 -1.68 0.75
N ASN A 14 6.15 -1.55 1.45
CA ASN A 14 7.47 -1.78 0.86
C ASN A 14 7.69 -3.24 0.47
N SER A 15 7.33 -4.17 1.35
CA SER A 15 7.41 -5.61 1.06
C SER A 15 6.51 -5.99 -0.09
N LEU A 16 5.28 -5.48 -0.11
CA LEU A 16 4.32 -5.74 -1.19
C LEU A 16 4.82 -5.21 -2.53
N ALA A 17 5.37 -4.01 -2.58
CA ALA A 17 5.93 -3.43 -3.80
C ALA A 17 7.12 -4.25 -4.31
N CYS A 18 8.04 -4.64 -3.44
CA CYS A 18 9.19 -5.46 -3.81
C CYS A 18 8.77 -6.86 -4.28
N ALA A 19 7.86 -7.50 -3.56
CA ALA A 19 7.36 -8.82 -3.94
C ALA A 19 6.65 -8.79 -5.29
N ALA A 20 5.81 -7.80 -5.54
CA ALA A 20 5.13 -7.62 -6.83
C ALA A 20 6.13 -7.41 -7.97
N HIS A 21 7.16 -6.57 -7.75
CA HIS A 21 8.21 -6.34 -8.75
C HIS A 21 8.97 -7.63 -9.10
N LEU A 22 9.35 -8.44 -8.10
CA LEU A 22 10.03 -9.71 -8.32
C LEU A 22 9.10 -10.75 -8.98
N ALA A 23 7.85 -10.82 -8.55
CA ALA A 23 6.86 -11.73 -9.14
C ALA A 23 6.63 -11.42 -10.63
N LEU A 24 6.58 -10.15 -11.01
CA LEU A 24 6.48 -9.74 -12.43
C LEU A 24 7.73 -10.08 -13.24
N LYS A 25 8.86 -10.35 -12.58
CA LYS A 25 10.07 -10.89 -13.20
C LYS A 25 10.14 -12.42 -13.21
N GLY A 26 9.08 -13.08 -12.78
CA GLY A 26 8.97 -14.53 -12.77
C GLY A 26 9.48 -15.21 -11.48
N TRP A 27 9.83 -14.45 -10.45
CA TRP A 27 10.24 -15.01 -9.17
C TRP A 27 9.02 -15.52 -8.39
N LYS A 28 9.19 -16.67 -7.74
CA LYS A 28 8.20 -17.21 -6.82
C LYS A 28 8.40 -16.59 -5.45
N THR A 29 7.51 -15.67 -5.07
CA THR A 29 7.63 -14.91 -3.82
C THR A 29 6.66 -15.41 -2.77
N GLY A 30 7.12 -15.48 -1.50
CA GLY A 30 6.30 -15.78 -0.33
C GLY A 30 6.28 -14.58 0.61
N ILE A 31 5.10 -14.25 1.13
CA ILE A 31 4.93 -13.14 2.08
C ILE A 31 4.27 -13.68 3.34
N PHE A 32 4.89 -13.46 4.51
CA PHE A 32 4.42 -13.91 5.81
C PHE A 32 4.09 -12.71 6.69
N GLU A 33 2.81 -12.53 7.01
CA GLU A 33 2.30 -11.44 7.84
C GLU A 33 1.73 -11.99 9.16
N ARG A 34 2.14 -11.40 10.27
CA ARG A 34 1.66 -11.81 11.60
C ARG A 34 0.25 -11.30 11.92
N SER A 35 -0.15 -10.20 11.30
CA SER A 35 -1.47 -9.59 11.52
C SER A 35 -2.52 -10.21 10.61
N ALA A 36 -3.79 -10.10 11.00
CA ALA A 36 -4.91 -10.57 10.17
C ALA A 36 -5.11 -9.75 8.89
N ALA A 37 -4.53 -8.55 8.82
CA ALA A 37 -4.63 -7.65 7.67
C ALA A 37 -3.24 -7.30 7.12
N ILE A 38 -3.15 -7.23 5.81
CA ILE A 38 -1.96 -6.75 5.10
C ILE A 38 -2.01 -5.22 4.95
N GLY A 39 -0.87 -4.61 4.55
CA GLY A 39 -0.79 -3.19 4.21
C GLY A 39 0.08 -2.38 5.16
N GLY A 40 0.38 -2.86 6.35
CA GLY A 40 1.16 -2.12 7.35
C GLY A 40 0.46 -0.83 7.74
N ALA A 41 1.09 0.32 7.50
CA ALA A 41 0.50 1.65 7.75
C ALA A 41 -0.54 2.06 6.69
N VAL A 42 -0.61 1.36 5.56
CA VAL A 42 -1.57 1.63 4.49
C VAL A 42 -2.81 0.78 4.72
N GLN A 43 -3.69 1.24 5.59
CA GLN A 43 -4.94 0.55 5.94
C GLN A 43 -6.06 1.56 6.15
N THR A 44 -7.26 1.18 5.75
CA THR A 44 -8.50 1.92 6.05
C THR A 44 -9.29 1.14 7.09
N ARG A 45 -9.65 1.79 8.19
CA ARG A 45 -10.34 1.17 9.33
C ARG A 45 -11.47 2.04 9.87
N GLU A 46 -12.41 1.42 10.55
CA GLU A 46 -13.39 2.09 11.39
C GLU A 46 -12.73 2.38 12.76
N LEU A 47 -12.21 3.60 12.93
CA LEU A 47 -11.44 4.01 14.13
C LEU A 47 -12.28 4.81 15.13
N THR A 48 -13.43 5.30 14.73
CA THR A 48 -14.30 6.15 15.54
C THR A 48 -15.67 5.50 15.75
N LEU A 49 -16.63 5.84 14.93
CA LEU A 49 -17.96 5.28 14.98
C LEU A 49 -18.16 4.22 13.90
N PRO A 50 -19.02 3.21 14.13
CA PRO A 50 -19.35 2.23 13.11
C PRO A 50 -19.84 2.88 11.81
N GLY A 51 -19.34 2.39 10.68
CA GLY A 51 -19.65 2.93 9.35
C GLY A 51 -18.76 4.08 8.87
N PHE A 52 -17.95 4.68 9.77
CA PHE A 52 -17.01 5.75 9.40
C PHE A 52 -15.62 5.17 9.20
N ARG A 53 -15.16 5.18 7.95
CA ARG A 53 -13.86 4.64 7.55
C ARG A 53 -12.81 5.73 7.50
N HIS A 54 -11.64 5.44 8.08
CA HIS A 54 -10.51 6.35 8.14
C HIS A 54 -9.25 5.66 7.68
N ASP A 55 -8.39 6.39 6.99
CA ASP A 55 -7.05 5.92 6.70
C ASP A 55 -6.20 5.95 7.96
N PHE A 56 -5.57 4.82 8.27
CA PHE A 56 -4.84 4.60 9.54
C PHE A 56 -3.42 5.09 9.45
N GLY A 57 -2.86 5.70 8.67
CA GLY A 57 -1.47 6.18 8.72
C GLY A 57 -0.98 6.80 7.42
N ALA A 58 -1.36 6.28 6.29
CA ALA A 58 -0.92 6.77 4.98
C ALA A 58 -2.03 7.58 4.32
N MET A 59 -2.20 8.83 4.75
CA MET A 59 -3.15 9.78 4.16
C MET A 59 -2.53 10.64 3.07
N ASN A 60 -1.23 10.92 3.18
CA ASN A 60 -0.50 11.70 2.18
C ASN A 60 0.32 10.78 1.29
N LEU A 61 -0.15 10.58 0.07
CA LEU A 61 0.43 9.64 -0.90
C LEU A 61 1.28 10.32 -1.98
N SER A 62 1.68 11.56 -1.80
CA SER A 62 2.44 12.32 -2.81
C SER A 62 3.77 11.65 -3.18
N LEU A 63 4.49 11.08 -2.20
CA LEU A 63 5.73 10.35 -2.46
C LEU A 63 5.48 9.07 -3.26
N PHE A 64 4.42 8.35 -2.97
CA PHE A 64 4.06 7.15 -3.73
C PHE A 64 3.62 7.51 -5.15
N ALA A 65 2.72 8.49 -5.31
CA ALA A 65 2.23 8.94 -6.61
C ALA A 65 3.35 9.45 -7.54
N GLY A 66 4.37 10.08 -6.96
CA GLY A 66 5.57 10.52 -7.68
C GLY A 66 6.68 9.48 -7.82
N SER A 67 6.51 8.28 -7.28
CA SER A 67 7.56 7.27 -7.25
C SER A 67 7.82 6.62 -8.61
N GLY A 68 9.04 6.11 -8.78
CA GLY A 68 9.39 5.30 -9.95
C GLY A 68 8.57 4.00 -10.04
N PHE A 69 8.24 3.41 -8.90
CA PHE A 69 7.37 2.24 -8.84
C PHE A 69 5.98 2.54 -9.41
N HIS A 70 5.33 3.62 -8.95
CA HIS A 70 4.02 4.01 -9.46
C HIS A 70 4.05 4.32 -10.95
N ARG A 71 5.04 5.08 -11.42
CA ARG A 71 5.19 5.37 -12.86
C ARG A 71 5.34 4.10 -13.69
N LYS A 72 6.13 3.14 -13.20
CA LYS A 72 6.39 1.88 -13.92
C LYS A 72 5.17 0.99 -14.02
N TYR A 73 4.37 0.92 -12.95
CA TYR A 73 3.25 -0.02 -12.81
C TYR A 73 1.88 0.67 -12.77
N ALA A 74 1.78 1.90 -13.27
CA ALA A 74 0.55 2.69 -13.20
C ALA A 74 -0.66 2.00 -13.84
N ASN A 75 -0.47 1.36 -14.98
CA ASN A 75 -1.54 0.67 -15.69
C ASN A 75 -2.02 -0.57 -14.94
N GLU A 76 -1.09 -1.37 -14.44
CA GLU A 76 -1.39 -2.57 -13.66
C GLU A 76 -2.07 -2.22 -12.33
N LEU A 77 -1.59 -1.20 -11.64
CA LEU A 77 -2.18 -0.72 -10.41
C LEU A 77 -3.61 -0.17 -10.62
N LYS A 78 -3.82 0.57 -11.70
CA LYS A 78 -5.15 1.05 -12.09
C LYS A 78 -6.09 -0.11 -12.41
N ALA A 79 -5.62 -1.11 -13.13
CA ALA A 79 -6.40 -2.31 -13.45
C ALA A 79 -6.82 -3.09 -12.19
N GLN A 80 -6.04 -3.00 -11.10
CA GLN A 80 -6.36 -3.56 -9.79
C GLN A 80 -7.19 -2.62 -8.89
N GLY A 81 -7.63 -1.50 -9.40
CA GLY A 81 -8.54 -0.58 -8.70
C GLY A 81 -7.86 0.57 -7.96
N LEU A 82 -6.57 0.82 -8.18
CA LEU A 82 -5.91 1.99 -7.60
C LEU A 82 -6.35 3.26 -8.32
N GLU A 83 -7.07 4.10 -7.61
CA GLU A 83 -7.48 5.43 -8.07
C GLU A 83 -7.11 6.47 -7.02
N PHE A 84 -6.63 7.63 -7.47
CA PHE A 84 -6.38 8.77 -6.60
C PHE A 84 -7.56 9.74 -6.67
N ALA A 85 -8.01 10.18 -5.48
CA ALA A 85 -8.99 11.24 -5.32
C ALA A 85 -8.31 12.44 -4.64
N PRO A 86 -7.55 13.26 -5.38
CA PRO A 86 -6.86 14.40 -4.80
C PRO A 86 -7.85 15.44 -4.29
N VAL A 87 -7.53 16.01 -3.14
CA VAL A 87 -8.31 17.09 -2.52
C VAL A 87 -7.54 18.41 -2.59
N ALA A 88 -8.25 19.51 -2.74
CA ALA A 88 -7.63 20.82 -2.81
C ALA A 88 -7.13 21.29 -1.42
N ASP A 89 -7.90 21.00 -0.36
CA ASP A 89 -7.60 21.37 1.02
C ASP A 89 -7.21 20.12 1.80
N CYS A 90 -5.91 19.81 1.81
CA CYS A 90 -5.40 18.54 2.35
C CYS A 90 -5.39 18.48 3.88
N PHE A 91 -5.27 19.63 4.54
CA PHE A 91 -5.24 19.71 6.01
C PHE A 91 -5.65 21.11 6.48
N ALA A 92 -6.05 21.19 7.74
CA ALA A 92 -6.32 22.45 8.42
C ALA A 92 -5.70 22.43 9.81
N SER A 93 -5.25 23.60 10.30
CA SER A 93 -4.80 23.80 11.66
C SER A 93 -5.62 24.91 12.29
N ALA A 94 -6.15 24.64 13.50
CA ALA A 94 -6.84 25.65 14.30
C ALA A 94 -5.86 26.20 15.35
N PHE A 95 -5.76 27.52 15.41
CA PHE A 95 -4.99 28.23 16.42
C PHE A 95 -5.94 28.94 17.38
N PRO A 96 -5.63 29.00 18.68
CA PRO A 96 -6.42 29.74 19.66
C PRO A 96 -6.38 31.24 19.43
#